data_ee05c88b0f015dcf7293bc638f6d1dc3
#
_entry.id   ee05c88b0f015dcf7293bc638f6d1dc3
#
_cell.length_a   1.000
_cell.length_b   1.000
_cell.length_c   1.000
_cell.angle_alpha   90.00
_cell.angle_beta   90.00
_cell.angle_gamma   90.00
#
_symmetry.space_group_name_H-M   'P 1'
#
loop_
_entity.id
_entity.type
_entity.pdbx_description
1 polymer ?
#
loop_
_entity_poly.entity_id
_entity_poly.type
_entity_poly.pdbx_seq_one_letter_code
_entity_poly.pdbx_strand_id
1 'polypeptide(L)'
;MKITKNTFIITATAALLAGCGSTIIPSLSLPMEGAESPAAKTAELTEAELKAWSSKDLQNDTIPGMGVDRTYQEIIKDKVGTTVIVAVIDSGIDIEHEDLKNVMWVNPKEIAGNNIDDDKNGYVDDIHGWNFLGDIVKENMEYVRIVRKLKPKYDGKTQASVSAVDSAEFALYQKANQEFSKEIEQTTASASRYSSMLGRLKPAHAAISEKLGKEDYSKEDLSGIEDPEGEQIDQIAMLTQMLNFSDDIPSFIERIQGGVSYFEGRLNSHFDTTTH
;
A
#
# COMPACT_ATOMS: atom_id res chain seq x y z
N MET A 1 2.60 48.61 52.07
CA MET A 1 1.80 48.18 50.95
C MET A 1 1.59 46.64 51.09
N LYS A 2 0.40 46.24 51.54
CA LYS A 2 0.09 44.76 51.70
C LYS A 2 -0.29 44.19 50.36
N ILE A 3 0.61 43.46 49.77
CA ILE A 3 0.29 42.67 48.59
C ILE A 3 -0.55 41.44 49.04
N THR A 4 -1.81 41.42 48.69
CA THR A 4 -2.72 40.33 49.07
C THR A 4 -2.34 39.04 48.35
N LYS A 5 -2.51 37.90 49.04
CA LYS A 5 -2.21 36.55 48.50
C LYS A 5 -2.86 36.26 47.11
N ASN A 6 -3.99 36.88 46.82
CA ASN A 6 -4.70 36.74 45.57
C ASN A 6 -3.98 37.38 44.37
N THR A 7 -3.24 38.49 44.57
CA THR A 7 -2.48 39.15 43.50
C THR A 7 -1.27 38.30 43.10
N PHE A 8 -0.70 37.53 44.02
CA PHE A 8 0.43 36.62 43.73
C PHE A 8 0.01 35.40 42.93
N ILE A 9 -1.18 34.88 43.21
CA ILE A 9 -1.72 33.72 42.47
C ILE A 9 -2.07 34.10 41.01
N ILE A 10 -2.64 35.26 40.77
CA ILE A 10 -2.99 35.77 39.44
C ILE A 10 -1.72 36.01 38.60
N THR A 11 -0.65 36.55 39.22
CA THR A 11 0.61 36.79 38.53
C THR A 11 1.36 35.47 38.18
N ALA A 12 1.28 34.45 39.06
CA ALA A 12 1.87 33.16 38.82
C ALA A 12 1.12 32.38 37.72
N THR A 13 -0.22 32.48 37.65
CA THR A 13 -1.03 31.84 36.62
C THR A 13 -0.82 32.50 35.27
N ALA A 14 -0.64 33.81 35.19
CA ALA A 14 -0.32 34.50 33.93
C ALA A 14 1.07 34.15 33.40
N ALA A 15 2.05 33.88 34.27
CA ALA A 15 3.39 33.46 33.86
C ALA A 15 3.43 32.02 33.31
N LEU A 16 2.49 31.13 33.74
CA LEU A 16 2.39 29.76 33.23
C LEU A 16 1.70 29.67 31.87
N LEU A 17 0.92 30.65 31.46
CA LEU A 17 0.27 30.71 30.16
C LEU A 17 1.13 31.32 29.04
N ALA A 18 2.25 31.96 29.39
CA ALA A 18 3.17 32.54 28.43
C ALA A 18 4.22 31.56 27.88
N GLY A 19 4.23 30.31 28.36
CA GLY A 19 5.25 29.31 28.03
C GLY A 19 4.96 28.43 26.80
N CYS A 20 3.81 28.52 26.13
CA CYS A 20 3.47 27.78 24.94
C CYS A 20 3.29 28.69 23.72
N GLY A 21 4.14 29.67 23.55
CA GLY A 21 4.32 30.36 22.29
C GLY A 21 5.24 29.52 21.40
N SER A 22 4.72 28.54 20.67
CA SER A 22 5.40 28.08 19.48
C SER A 22 5.57 29.32 18.60
N THR A 23 6.81 29.79 18.46
CA THR A 23 7.15 30.69 17.38
C THR A 23 6.79 29.95 16.09
N ILE A 24 5.63 30.30 15.56
CA ILE A 24 5.33 29.98 14.15
C ILE A 24 6.40 30.77 13.40
N ILE A 25 7.48 30.08 13.01
CA ILE A 25 8.36 30.60 11.99
C ILE A 25 7.44 30.61 10.75
N PRO A 26 7.05 31.80 10.25
CA PRO A 26 6.30 31.84 9.02
C PRO A 26 7.19 31.10 8.01
N SER A 27 6.68 30.00 7.46
CA SER A 27 7.32 29.41 6.30
C SER A 27 7.36 30.52 5.27
N LEU A 28 8.56 31.04 5.02
CA LEU A 28 8.80 32.06 4.01
C LEU A 28 8.64 31.34 2.64
N SER A 29 7.40 31.00 2.28
CA SER A 29 7.06 30.76 0.91
C SER A 29 7.05 32.11 0.22
N LEU A 30 8.22 32.55 -0.20
CA LEU A 30 8.31 33.65 -1.16
C LEU A 30 7.59 33.14 -2.41
N PRO A 31 6.52 33.81 -2.87
CA PRO A 31 6.02 33.54 -4.20
C PRO A 31 7.20 33.81 -5.14
N MET A 32 7.62 32.80 -5.87
CA MET A 32 8.56 33.01 -6.98
C MET A 32 7.80 33.72 -8.09
N GLU A 33 7.67 35.04 -7.98
CA GLU A 33 7.18 35.86 -9.09
C GLU A 33 8.14 35.70 -10.26
N GLY A 34 7.62 35.17 -11.39
CA GLY A 34 8.33 35.09 -12.64
C GLY A 34 9.09 33.78 -12.94
N ALA A 35 9.00 32.77 -12.09
CA ALA A 35 9.49 31.44 -12.48
C ALA A 35 8.42 30.73 -13.32
N GLU A 36 8.54 30.82 -14.64
CA GLU A 36 7.85 29.87 -15.50
C GLU A 36 8.39 28.47 -15.13
N SER A 37 7.51 27.63 -14.59
CA SER A 37 7.89 26.23 -14.34
C SER A 37 8.15 25.58 -15.69
N PRO A 38 9.33 25.04 -15.95
CA PRO A 38 9.60 24.36 -17.20
C PRO A 38 8.60 23.23 -17.38
N ALA A 39 8.20 22.97 -18.63
CA ALA A 39 7.32 21.85 -18.91
C ALA A 39 8.03 20.54 -18.58
N ALA A 40 7.30 19.62 -17.98
CA ALA A 40 7.82 18.27 -17.75
C ALA A 40 8.09 17.58 -19.09
N LYS A 41 9.10 16.70 -19.11
CA LYS A 41 9.44 15.85 -20.24
C LYS A 41 8.21 15.05 -20.69
N THR A 42 7.87 15.14 -21.97
CA THR A 42 6.74 14.42 -22.56
C THR A 42 7.13 13.11 -23.26
N ALA A 43 8.43 12.94 -23.55
CA ALA A 43 8.98 11.68 -24.06
C ALA A 43 9.07 10.64 -22.94
N GLU A 44 9.06 9.37 -23.32
CA GLU A 44 9.29 8.29 -22.37
C GLU A 44 10.65 8.47 -21.67
N LEU A 45 10.68 8.14 -20.39
CA LEU A 45 11.92 8.15 -19.61
C LEU A 45 12.80 6.97 -20.04
N THR A 46 14.08 7.22 -20.15
CA THR A 46 15.07 6.16 -20.32
C THR A 46 15.14 5.30 -19.06
N GLU A 47 15.70 4.10 -19.17
CA GLU A 47 15.85 3.20 -18.02
C GLU A 47 16.66 3.84 -16.87
N ALA A 48 17.70 4.61 -17.19
CA ALA A 48 18.47 5.35 -16.19
C ALA A 48 17.64 6.46 -15.50
N GLU A 49 16.81 7.16 -16.26
CA GLU A 49 15.90 8.17 -15.70
C GLU A 49 14.81 7.54 -14.84
N LEU A 50 14.29 6.37 -15.23
CA LEU A 50 13.31 5.62 -14.43
C LEU A 50 13.89 5.18 -13.07
N LYS A 51 15.16 4.81 -13.02
CA LYS A 51 15.84 4.45 -11.76
C LYS A 51 16.15 5.66 -10.87
N ALA A 52 16.33 6.83 -11.44
CA ALA A 52 16.80 8.03 -10.74
C ALA A 52 15.75 9.16 -10.66
N TRP A 53 14.54 8.99 -11.20
CA TRP A 53 13.56 10.08 -11.35
C TRP A 53 13.24 10.79 -10.04
N SER A 54 13.20 10.04 -8.93
CA SER A 54 12.84 10.59 -7.62
C SER A 54 13.85 11.61 -7.09
N SER A 55 15.13 11.51 -7.47
CA SER A 55 16.18 12.45 -7.08
C SER A 55 16.30 13.67 -8.02
N LYS A 56 15.68 13.60 -9.21
CA LYS A 56 15.68 14.65 -10.22
C LYS A 56 14.80 15.83 -9.87
N ASP A 57 14.94 16.94 -10.59
CA ASP A 57 14.09 18.12 -10.44
C ASP A 57 13.56 18.64 -11.79
N LEU A 58 12.42 19.35 -11.71
CA LEU A 58 11.75 19.83 -12.91
C LEU A 58 12.55 20.91 -13.65
N GLN A 59 13.35 21.72 -12.95
CA GLN A 59 14.06 22.84 -13.57
C GLN A 59 15.28 22.40 -14.38
N ASN A 60 16.09 21.50 -13.83
CA ASN A 60 17.34 21.06 -14.45
C ASN A 60 17.15 19.85 -15.35
N ASP A 61 16.28 18.92 -14.91
CA ASP A 61 16.12 17.61 -15.55
C ASP A 61 14.82 17.50 -16.37
N THR A 62 13.89 18.45 -16.24
CA THR A 62 12.51 18.37 -16.75
C THR A 62 11.71 17.16 -16.22
N ILE A 63 12.18 16.54 -15.15
CA ILE A 63 11.57 15.39 -14.50
C ILE A 63 11.06 15.84 -13.12
N PRO A 64 9.75 15.69 -12.83
CA PRO A 64 9.14 16.18 -11.58
C PRO A 64 9.46 15.24 -10.39
N GLY A 65 10.71 15.20 -9.98
CA GLY A 65 11.20 14.52 -8.79
C GLY A 65 11.31 15.45 -7.57
N MET A 66 11.99 14.99 -6.52
CA MET A 66 12.12 15.71 -5.24
C MET A 66 13.27 16.73 -5.23
N GLY A 67 14.09 16.80 -6.27
CA GLY A 67 15.25 17.69 -6.36
C GLY A 67 16.38 17.37 -5.40
N VAL A 68 16.57 16.10 -5.06
CA VAL A 68 17.60 15.63 -4.11
C VAL A 68 18.99 15.94 -4.67
N ASP A 69 19.24 15.58 -5.94
CA ASP A 69 20.54 15.83 -6.60
C ASP A 69 20.90 17.31 -6.55
N ARG A 70 19.94 18.15 -6.88
CA ARG A 70 20.11 19.61 -6.84
C ARG A 70 20.36 20.13 -5.43
N THR A 71 19.68 19.59 -4.44
CA THR A 71 19.88 19.93 -3.03
C THR A 71 21.31 19.63 -2.59
N TYR A 72 21.85 18.49 -2.95
CA TYR A 72 23.24 18.16 -2.67
C TYR A 72 24.23 19.10 -3.39
N GLN A 73 23.98 19.42 -4.65
CA GLN A 73 24.85 20.27 -5.46
C GLN A 73 24.85 21.75 -5.02
N GLU A 74 23.68 22.31 -4.71
CA GLU A 74 23.52 23.75 -4.51
C GLU A 74 23.48 24.15 -3.03
N ILE A 75 22.90 23.33 -2.15
CA ILE A 75 22.62 23.68 -0.75
C ILE A 75 23.58 22.99 0.21
N ILE A 76 23.72 21.66 0.09
CA ILE A 76 24.56 20.87 1.00
C ILE A 76 26.04 21.09 0.65
N LYS A 77 26.38 20.91 -0.62
CA LYS A 77 27.78 21.04 -1.13
C LYS A 77 28.76 20.21 -0.27
N ASP A 78 29.79 20.84 0.24
CA ASP A 78 30.85 20.22 1.04
C ASP A 78 30.54 20.23 2.55
N LYS A 79 29.27 20.51 2.96
CA LYS A 79 28.91 20.50 4.37
C LYS A 79 28.96 19.08 4.93
N VAL A 80 29.69 18.93 6.02
CA VAL A 80 29.76 17.66 6.75
C VAL A 80 28.46 17.49 7.55
N GLY A 81 27.75 16.38 7.33
CA GLY A 81 26.57 16.04 8.08
C GLY A 81 26.88 15.47 9.46
N THR A 82 25.99 15.65 10.39
CA THR A 82 25.98 14.91 11.67
C THR A 82 25.10 13.66 11.51
N THR A 83 25.59 12.52 11.96
CA THR A 83 24.79 11.28 11.94
C THR A 83 23.56 11.45 12.82
N VAL A 84 22.39 11.13 12.27
CA VAL A 84 21.13 11.10 13.00
C VAL A 84 20.48 9.73 12.78
N ILE A 85 19.79 9.22 13.80
CA ILE A 85 19.00 8.00 13.70
C ILE A 85 17.61 8.40 13.24
N VAL A 86 17.14 7.79 12.16
CA VAL A 86 15.80 7.99 11.59
C VAL A 86 15.02 6.69 11.76
N ALA A 87 13.87 6.76 12.44
CA ALA A 87 12.93 5.64 12.51
C ALA A 87 12.02 5.66 11.28
N VAL A 88 11.95 4.54 10.56
CA VAL A 88 11.01 4.32 9.48
C VAL A 88 9.90 3.40 10.01
N ILE A 89 8.65 3.88 9.99
CA ILE A 89 7.47 3.13 10.41
C ILE A 89 6.70 2.77 9.14
N ASP A 90 6.77 1.51 8.76
CA ASP A 90 6.21 0.99 7.52
C ASP A 90 5.57 -0.38 7.74
N SER A 91 4.90 -0.91 6.73
CA SER A 91 4.35 -2.28 6.71
C SER A 91 5.41 -3.37 6.48
N GLY A 92 6.65 -2.98 6.17
CA GLY A 92 7.80 -3.86 6.00
C GLY A 92 9.02 -3.10 5.46
N ILE A 93 10.19 -3.47 5.97
CA ILE A 93 11.49 -2.95 5.51
C ILE A 93 12.37 -4.14 5.14
N ASP A 94 12.93 -4.13 3.95
CA ASP A 94 13.96 -5.08 3.54
C ASP A 94 15.31 -4.64 4.12
N ILE A 95 15.62 -5.13 5.32
CA ILE A 95 16.87 -4.78 6.02
C ILE A 95 18.13 -5.35 5.36
N GLU A 96 17.97 -6.34 4.48
CA GLU A 96 19.07 -6.96 3.73
C GLU A 96 19.30 -6.28 2.37
N HIS A 97 18.49 -5.28 2.02
CA HIS A 97 18.60 -4.58 0.75
C HIS A 97 19.99 -3.99 0.55
N GLU A 98 20.58 -4.16 -0.61
CA GLU A 98 21.96 -3.77 -0.95
C GLU A 98 22.24 -2.29 -0.73
N ASP A 99 21.25 -1.41 -0.92
CA ASP A 99 21.38 0.03 -0.72
C ASP A 99 21.23 0.44 0.76
N LEU A 100 20.63 -0.39 1.60
CA LEU A 100 20.35 -0.09 3.00
C LEU A 100 21.38 -0.66 3.98
N LYS A 101 22.04 -1.76 3.65
CA LYS A 101 22.95 -2.49 4.56
C LYS A 101 24.04 -1.63 5.22
N ASN A 102 24.47 -0.55 4.56
CA ASN A 102 25.54 0.31 5.07
C ASN A 102 25.03 1.46 5.95
N VAL A 103 23.70 1.69 5.98
CA VAL A 103 23.05 2.76 6.72
C VAL A 103 22.03 2.27 7.74
N MET A 104 21.80 0.95 7.77
CA MET A 104 20.93 0.33 8.77
C MET A 104 21.48 0.57 10.17
N TRP A 105 20.63 1.10 11.04
CA TRP A 105 20.96 1.22 12.45
C TRP A 105 21.06 -0.17 13.09
N VAL A 106 22.02 -0.33 13.98
CA VAL A 106 22.21 -1.54 14.77
C VAL A 106 22.10 -1.17 16.25
N ASN A 107 21.25 -1.85 17.00
CA ASN A 107 21.17 -1.65 18.44
C ASN A 107 22.49 -2.10 19.11
N PRO A 108 23.30 -1.15 19.64
CA PRO A 108 24.61 -1.51 20.19
C PRO A 108 24.52 -2.23 21.53
N LYS A 109 23.33 -2.38 22.11
CA LYS A 109 23.12 -3.01 23.39
C LYS A 109 22.57 -4.44 23.27
N GLU A 110 22.17 -4.86 22.08
CA GLU A 110 21.67 -6.18 21.79
C GLU A 110 22.76 -7.12 21.24
N ILE A 111 22.68 -8.38 21.59
CA ILE A 111 23.53 -9.45 21.07
C ILE A 111 22.68 -10.33 20.15
N ALA A 112 22.90 -10.21 18.85
CA ALA A 112 22.07 -10.84 17.85
C ALA A 112 21.94 -12.38 18.04
N GLY A 113 20.69 -12.87 18.03
CA GLY A 113 20.36 -14.28 17.99
C GLY A 113 20.56 -15.03 19.32
N ASN A 114 20.66 -14.32 20.45
CA ASN A 114 20.79 -14.97 21.76
C ASN A 114 19.44 -15.23 22.45
N ASN A 115 18.32 -14.72 21.87
CA ASN A 115 16.96 -14.78 22.41
C ASN A 115 16.80 -14.14 23.80
N ILE A 116 17.58 -13.10 24.08
CA ILE A 116 17.55 -12.34 25.33
C ILE A 116 17.33 -10.86 24.96
N ASP A 117 16.50 -10.18 25.72
CA ASP A 117 16.39 -8.72 25.73
C ASP A 117 17.54 -8.17 26.60
N ASP A 118 18.70 -7.91 25.97
CA ASP A 118 19.92 -7.53 26.68
C ASP A 118 19.83 -6.10 27.24
N ASP A 119 19.13 -5.19 26.59
CA ASP A 119 18.97 -3.82 27.03
C ASP A 119 17.71 -3.57 27.90
N LYS A 120 16.88 -4.60 28.06
CA LYS A 120 15.67 -4.62 28.88
C LYS A 120 14.64 -3.57 28.49
N ASN A 121 14.51 -3.34 27.18
CA ASN A 121 13.54 -2.41 26.62
C ASN A 121 12.17 -3.07 26.33
N GLY A 122 12.06 -4.40 26.47
CA GLY A 122 10.85 -5.19 26.24
C GLY A 122 10.82 -5.91 24.89
N TYR A 123 11.86 -5.79 24.08
CA TYR A 123 11.95 -6.38 22.74
C TYR A 123 13.20 -7.25 22.65
N VAL A 124 13.02 -8.54 22.40
CA VAL A 124 14.10 -9.55 22.33
C VAL A 124 14.78 -9.48 20.97
N ASP A 125 16.12 -9.36 20.95
CA ASP A 125 16.88 -9.31 19.67
C ASP A 125 16.43 -8.20 18.71
N ASP A 126 16.07 -7.01 19.19
CA ASP A 126 15.63 -5.88 18.35
C ASP A 126 16.79 -5.14 17.67
N ILE A 127 17.62 -5.90 16.97
CA ILE A 127 18.89 -5.46 16.37
C ILE A 127 18.73 -4.28 15.41
N HIS A 128 17.70 -4.29 14.56
CA HIS A 128 17.43 -3.25 13.57
C HIS A 128 16.09 -2.54 13.77
N GLY A 129 15.39 -2.87 14.86
CA GLY A 129 14.04 -2.43 15.16
C GLY A 129 13.13 -3.61 15.46
N TRP A 130 11.82 -3.41 15.35
CA TRP A 130 10.84 -4.39 15.78
C TRP A 130 9.69 -4.58 14.81
N ASN A 131 9.27 -5.82 14.60
CA ASN A 131 8.06 -6.15 13.88
C ASN A 131 6.86 -6.13 14.84
N PHE A 132 6.17 -5.00 14.93
CA PHE A 132 5.00 -4.81 15.80
C PHE A 132 3.78 -5.64 15.39
N LEU A 133 3.70 -6.10 14.15
CA LEU A 133 2.60 -6.92 13.65
C LEU A 133 2.89 -8.42 13.81
N GLY A 134 4.15 -8.83 14.03
CA GLY A 134 4.54 -10.23 14.11
C GLY A 134 4.13 -11.01 12.86
N ASP A 135 3.37 -12.08 13.04
CA ASP A 135 2.87 -12.93 11.95
C ASP A 135 1.57 -12.41 11.33
N ILE A 136 1.08 -11.23 11.74
CA ILE A 136 -0.15 -10.66 11.20
C ILE A 136 0.17 -10.03 9.84
N VAL A 137 -0.18 -10.74 8.78
CA VAL A 137 -0.01 -10.32 7.38
C VAL A 137 -1.35 -9.98 6.69
N LYS A 138 -2.44 -10.08 7.43
CA LYS A 138 -3.80 -9.83 6.92
C LYS A 138 -4.54 -8.92 7.88
N GLU A 139 -5.21 -7.92 7.34
CA GLU A 139 -5.90 -6.90 8.12
C GLU A 139 -7.27 -6.58 7.51
N ASN A 140 -8.23 -6.23 8.36
CA ASN A 140 -9.52 -5.72 7.92
C ASN A 140 -9.39 -4.29 7.40
N MET A 141 -10.17 -3.97 6.39
CA MET A 141 -10.35 -2.59 5.96
C MET A 141 -11.09 -1.78 7.03
N GLU A 142 -10.80 -0.48 7.13
CA GLU A 142 -11.37 0.37 8.19
C GLU A 142 -12.91 0.38 8.18
N TYR A 143 -13.53 0.42 7.00
CA TYR A 143 -15.00 0.34 6.91
C TYR A 143 -15.56 -0.99 7.45
N VAL A 144 -14.82 -2.09 7.36
CA VAL A 144 -15.22 -3.39 7.95
C VAL A 144 -15.21 -3.30 9.48
N ARG A 145 -14.16 -2.71 10.06
CA ARG A 145 -14.07 -2.47 11.52
C ARG A 145 -15.20 -1.57 12.02
N ILE A 146 -15.54 -0.53 11.27
CA ILE A 146 -16.67 0.36 11.60
C ILE A 146 -17.99 -0.39 11.54
N VAL A 147 -18.23 -1.16 10.47
CA VAL A 147 -19.44 -1.99 10.32
C VAL A 147 -19.53 -2.97 11.48
N ARG A 148 -18.49 -3.74 11.77
CA ARG A 148 -18.46 -4.69 12.89
C ARG A 148 -18.82 -4.03 14.22
N LYS A 149 -18.23 -2.89 14.52
CA LYS A 149 -18.45 -2.14 15.76
C LYS A 149 -19.84 -1.56 15.88
N LEU A 150 -20.37 -1.01 14.80
CA LEU A 150 -21.60 -0.21 14.85
C LEU A 150 -22.86 -0.96 14.39
N LYS A 151 -22.74 -2.07 13.66
CA LYS A 151 -23.87 -2.88 13.22
C LYS A 151 -24.80 -3.30 14.38
N PRO A 152 -24.32 -3.77 15.53
CA PRO A 152 -25.20 -4.15 16.64
C PRO A 152 -26.08 -2.98 17.14
N LYS A 153 -25.62 -1.74 16.99
CA LYS A 153 -26.35 -0.54 17.41
C LYS A 153 -27.31 -0.01 16.34
N TYR A 154 -26.95 -0.14 15.05
CA TYR A 154 -27.61 0.59 13.96
C TYR A 154 -28.24 -0.27 12.87
N ASP A 155 -28.07 -1.59 12.89
CA ASP A 155 -28.65 -2.44 11.86
C ASP A 155 -30.19 -2.29 11.83
N GLY A 156 -30.73 -2.14 10.63
CA GLY A 156 -32.17 -1.91 10.42
C GLY A 156 -32.71 -0.54 10.84
N LYS A 157 -31.87 0.37 11.37
CA LYS A 157 -32.31 1.73 11.73
C LYS A 157 -32.34 2.66 10.53
N THR A 158 -33.21 3.68 10.64
CA THR A 158 -33.28 4.80 9.68
C THR A 158 -32.84 6.10 10.36
N GLN A 159 -32.51 7.12 9.59
CA GLN A 159 -32.15 8.42 10.13
C GLN A 159 -33.21 8.99 11.09
N ALA A 160 -34.49 8.75 10.81
CA ALA A 160 -35.58 9.22 11.65
C ALA A 160 -35.68 8.48 13.01
N SER A 161 -35.11 7.30 13.11
CA SER A 161 -35.12 6.47 14.33
C SER A 161 -33.89 6.66 15.23
N VAL A 162 -32.96 7.54 14.83
CA VAL A 162 -31.71 7.80 15.54
C VAL A 162 -31.76 9.14 16.22
N SER A 163 -31.23 9.24 17.45
CA SER A 163 -31.17 10.49 18.21
C SER A 163 -30.26 11.52 17.53
N ALA A 164 -30.47 12.80 17.77
CA ALA A 164 -29.63 13.86 17.25
C ALA A 164 -28.15 13.72 17.68
N VAL A 165 -27.91 13.20 18.89
CA VAL A 165 -26.56 12.95 19.42
C VAL A 165 -25.86 11.83 18.65
N ASP A 166 -26.57 10.82 18.23
CA ASP A 166 -26.03 9.65 17.52
C ASP A 166 -25.96 9.85 15.98
N SER A 167 -26.49 10.96 15.48
CA SER A 167 -26.65 11.19 14.03
C SER A 167 -25.33 11.11 13.25
N ALA A 168 -24.24 11.66 13.79
CA ALA A 168 -22.94 11.62 13.14
C ALA A 168 -22.35 10.19 13.11
N GLU A 169 -22.49 9.44 14.19
CA GLU A 169 -22.03 8.05 14.26
C GLU A 169 -22.86 7.14 13.34
N PHE A 170 -24.17 7.39 13.26
CA PHE A 170 -25.03 6.66 12.32
C PHE A 170 -24.69 6.95 10.85
N ALA A 171 -24.39 8.21 10.51
CA ALA A 171 -23.94 8.57 9.17
C ALA A 171 -22.61 7.87 8.81
N LEU A 172 -21.67 7.77 9.76
CA LEU A 172 -20.43 7.02 9.60
C LEU A 172 -20.70 5.53 9.35
N TYR A 173 -21.61 4.92 10.13
CA TYR A 173 -22.04 3.54 9.93
C TYR A 173 -22.65 3.33 8.54
N GLN A 174 -23.57 4.22 8.12
CA GLN A 174 -24.19 4.11 6.79
C GLN A 174 -23.16 4.15 5.67
N LYS A 175 -22.20 5.10 5.72
CA LYS A 175 -21.13 5.21 4.75
C LYS A 175 -20.26 3.96 4.72
N ALA A 176 -19.83 3.48 5.88
CA ALA A 176 -19.01 2.28 6.01
C ALA A 176 -19.74 1.03 5.50
N ASN A 177 -21.03 0.88 5.84
CA ASN A 177 -21.85 -0.25 5.40
C ASN A 177 -22.10 -0.23 3.88
N GLN A 178 -22.27 0.94 3.30
CA GLN A 178 -22.41 1.08 1.85
C GLN A 178 -21.09 0.67 1.14
N GLU A 179 -19.95 1.15 1.62
CA GLU A 179 -18.65 0.79 1.06
C GLU A 179 -18.37 -0.70 1.23
N PHE A 180 -18.62 -1.26 2.42
CA PHE A 180 -18.51 -2.70 2.69
C PHE A 180 -19.34 -3.54 1.71
N SER A 181 -20.62 -3.19 1.52
CA SER A 181 -21.51 -3.94 0.64
C SER A 181 -21.05 -3.88 -0.82
N LYS A 182 -20.63 -2.71 -1.28
CA LYS A 182 -20.12 -2.50 -2.63
C LYS A 182 -18.83 -3.29 -2.87
N GLU A 183 -17.87 -3.19 -1.97
CA GLU A 183 -16.56 -3.84 -2.12
C GLU A 183 -16.66 -5.36 -2.04
N ILE A 184 -17.50 -5.92 -1.14
CA ILE A 184 -17.71 -7.36 -1.06
C ILE A 184 -18.40 -7.90 -2.31
N GLU A 185 -19.40 -7.18 -2.85
CA GLU A 185 -20.09 -7.54 -4.09
C GLU A 185 -19.10 -7.57 -5.28
N GLN A 186 -18.31 -6.51 -5.45
CA GLN A 186 -17.31 -6.40 -6.53
C GLN A 186 -16.23 -7.48 -6.40
N THR A 187 -15.75 -7.74 -5.20
CA THR A 187 -14.73 -8.75 -4.93
C THR A 187 -15.26 -10.16 -5.20
N THR A 188 -16.51 -10.45 -4.76
CA THR A 188 -17.18 -11.72 -5.02
C THR A 188 -17.39 -11.95 -6.52
N ALA A 189 -17.85 -10.93 -7.24
CA ALA A 189 -18.02 -11.00 -8.69
C ALA A 189 -16.69 -11.23 -9.41
N SER A 190 -15.62 -10.59 -8.96
CA SER A 190 -14.27 -10.79 -9.50
C SER A 190 -13.75 -12.21 -9.21
N ALA A 191 -13.85 -12.68 -7.97
CA ALA A 191 -13.48 -14.05 -7.58
C ALA A 191 -14.20 -15.08 -8.47
N SER A 192 -15.52 -14.93 -8.63
CA SER A 192 -16.33 -15.82 -9.47
C SER A 192 -15.91 -15.79 -10.94
N ARG A 193 -15.59 -14.60 -11.47
CA ARG A 193 -15.12 -14.45 -12.86
C ARG A 193 -13.80 -15.15 -13.08
N TYR A 194 -12.81 -14.93 -12.21
CA TYR A 194 -11.51 -15.55 -12.30
C TYR A 194 -11.57 -17.07 -12.12
N SER A 195 -12.34 -17.57 -11.13
CA SER A 195 -12.58 -19.00 -10.92
C SER A 195 -13.25 -19.65 -12.13
N SER A 196 -14.28 -19.02 -12.70
CA SER A 196 -14.97 -19.52 -13.89
C SER A 196 -14.05 -19.56 -15.12
N MET A 197 -13.20 -18.54 -15.28
CA MET A 197 -12.20 -18.50 -16.34
C MET A 197 -11.20 -19.64 -16.17
N LEU A 198 -10.64 -19.80 -14.97
CA LEU A 198 -9.68 -20.86 -14.66
C LEU A 198 -10.27 -22.24 -14.86
N GLY A 199 -11.54 -22.46 -14.44
CA GLY A 199 -12.26 -23.71 -14.59
C GLY A 199 -12.50 -24.12 -16.05
N ARG A 200 -12.54 -23.17 -16.99
CA ARG A 200 -12.61 -23.45 -18.42
C ARG A 200 -11.23 -23.56 -19.08
N LEU A 201 -10.31 -22.71 -18.66
CA LEU A 201 -8.99 -22.60 -19.28
C LEU A 201 -8.12 -23.82 -19.02
N LYS A 202 -8.07 -24.32 -17.78
CA LYS A 202 -7.24 -25.49 -17.43
C LYS A 202 -7.62 -26.76 -18.22
N PRO A 203 -8.89 -27.17 -18.30
CA PRO A 203 -9.28 -28.33 -19.08
C PRO A 203 -9.00 -28.15 -20.58
N ALA A 204 -9.28 -26.95 -21.12
CA ALA A 204 -9.02 -26.66 -22.52
C ALA A 204 -7.52 -26.74 -22.85
N HIS A 205 -6.68 -26.15 -22.01
CA HIS A 205 -5.23 -26.23 -22.14
C HIS A 205 -4.75 -27.69 -22.09
N ALA A 206 -5.20 -28.47 -21.11
CA ALA A 206 -4.82 -29.86 -20.95
C ALA A 206 -5.19 -30.70 -22.22
N ALA A 207 -6.42 -30.55 -22.73
CA ALA A 207 -6.87 -31.26 -23.90
C ALA A 207 -6.07 -30.90 -25.16
N ILE A 208 -5.77 -29.63 -25.38
CA ILE A 208 -5.01 -29.16 -26.53
C ILE A 208 -3.52 -29.52 -26.40
N SER A 209 -2.94 -29.42 -25.22
CA SER A 209 -1.56 -29.86 -24.96
C SER A 209 -1.35 -31.33 -25.23
N GLU A 210 -2.29 -32.20 -24.82
CA GLU A 210 -2.27 -33.61 -25.09
C GLU A 210 -2.32 -33.87 -26.60
N LYS A 211 -3.23 -33.19 -27.33
CA LYS A 211 -3.37 -33.32 -28.78
C LYS A 211 -2.12 -32.89 -29.56
N LEU A 212 -1.48 -31.81 -29.14
CA LEU A 212 -0.28 -31.23 -29.75
C LEU A 212 1.01 -31.90 -29.25
N GLY A 213 0.98 -32.64 -28.14
CA GLY A 213 2.15 -33.26 -27.52
C GLY A 213 3.14 -32.21 -26.91
N LYS A 214 2.67 -31.01 -26.62
CA LYS A 214 3.47 -29.93 -26.00
C LYS A 214 2.59 -28.98 -25.19
N GLU A 215 3.16 -28.42 -24.11
CA GLU A 215 2.45 -27.49 -23.23
C GLU A 215 2.53 -26.02 -23.72
N ASP A 216 3.64 -25.67 -24.36
CA ASP A 216 3.84 -24.35 -24.96
C ASP A 216 3.55 -24.44 -26.47
N TYR A 217 2.51 -23.75 -26.92
CA TYR A 217 2.05 -23.74 -28.30
C TYR A 217 1.62 -22.33 -28.72
N SER A 218 1.83 -22.05 -30.00
CA SER A 218 1.51 -20.78 -30.64
C SER A 218 0.10 -20.76 -31.23
N LYS A 219 -0.32 -19.60 -31.74
CA LYS A 219 -1.57 -19.50 -32.53
C LYS A 219 -1.51 -20.29 -33.82
N GLU A 220 -0.33 -20.40 -34.44
CA GLU A 220 -0.09 -21.18 -35.63
C GLU A 220 -0.29 -22.68 -35.35
N ASP A 221 0.17 -23.15 -34.18
CA ASP A 221 -0.09 -24.55 -33.78
C ASP A 221 -1.58 -24.83 -33.62
N LEU A 222 -2.31 -23.90 -32.97
CA LEU A 222 -3.76 -23.99 -32.78
C LEU A 222 -4.50 -23.99 -34.10
N SER A 223 -4.10 -23.15 -35.06
CA SER A 223 -4.70 -23.09 -36.41
C SER A 223 -4.36 -24.28 -37.28
N GLY A 224 -3.27 -25.00 -36.97
CA GLY A 224 -2.85 -26.24 -37.65
C GLY A 224 -3.57 -27.49 -37.17
N ILE A 225 -4.46 -27.41 -36.18
CA ILE A 225 -5.27 -28.56 -35.77
C ILE A 225 -6.31 -28.87 -36.84
N GLU A 226 -6.15 -30.00 -37.49
CA GLU A 226 -7.05 -30.46 -38.54
C GLU A 226 -8.36 -31.01 -37.97
N ASP A 227 -9.47 -30.68 -38.63
CA ASP A 227 -10.83 -31.18 -38.35
C ASP A 227 -11.24 -31.13 -36.85
N PRO A 228 -11.18 -29.95 -36.20
CA PRO A 228 -11.64 -29.83 -34.83
C PRO A 228 -13.16 -30.02 -34.75
N GLU A 229 -13.63 -30.83 -33.79
CA GLU A 229 -15.05 -31.11 -33.61
C GLU A 229 -15.56 -30.71 -32.22
N GLY A 230 -16.84 -30.35 -32.17
CA GLY A 230 -17.55 -30.12 -30.91
C GLY A 230 -16.87 -29.09 -30.01
N GLU A 231 -16.63 -29.45 -28.76
CA GLU A 231 -16.04 -28.59 -27.73
C GLU A 231 -14.62 -28.08 -28.08
N GLN A 232 -13.89 -28.82 -28.93
CA GLN A 232 -12.52 -28.47 -29.32
C GLN A 232 -12.48 -27.15 -30.11
N ILE A 233 -13.52 -26.84 -30.89
CA ILE A 233 -13.62 -25.58 -31.63
C ILE A 233 -13.63 -24.38 -30.61
N ASP A 234 -14.44 -24.48 -29.56
CA ASP A 234 -14.55 -23.43 -28.53
C ASP A 234 -13.25 -23.32 -27.71
N GLN A 235 -12.61 -24.47 -27.44
CA GLN A 235 -11.33 -24.50 -26.73
C GLN A 235 -10.23 -23.80 -27.53
N ILE A 236 -10.08 -24.12 -28.83
CA ILE A 236 -9.12 -23.48 -29.73
C ILE A 236 -9.39 -21.96 -29.81
N ALA A 237 -10.64 -21.56 -30.02
CA ALA A 237 -11.01 -20.16 -30.11
C ALA A 237 -10.66 -19.40 -28.81
N MET A 238 -10.98 -19.97 -27.65
CA MET A 238 -10.66 -19.39 -26.34
C MET A 238 -9.15 -19.27 -26.14
N LEU A 239 -8.38 -20.32 -26.38
CA LEU A 239 -6.93 -20.33 -26.21
C LEU A 239 -6.23 -19.35 -27.17
N THR A 240 -6.69 -19.29 -28.42
CA THR A 240 -6.21 -18.31 -29.41
C THR A 240 -6.46 -16.87 -28.91
N GLN A 241 -7.61 -16.62 -28.31
CA GLN A 241 -7.90 -15.31 -27.73
C GLN A 241 -6.98 -15.00 -26.54
N MET A 242 -6.66 -15.98 -25.69
CA MET A 242 -5.77 -15.77 -24.53
C MET A 242 -4.34 -15.46 -24.95
N LEU A 243 -3.86 -16.05 -26.04
CA LEU A 243 -2.56 -15.74 -26.65
C LEU A 243 -2.46 -14.31 -27.26
N ASN A 244 -3.53 -13.50 -27.22
CA ASN A 244 -3.42 -12.06 -27.46
C ASN A 244 -3.00 -11.26 -26.23
N PHE A 245 -3.06 -11.87 -25.05
CA PHE A 245 -2.80 -11.22 -23.75
C PHE A 245 -1.63 -11.85 -22.99
N SER A 246 -1.01 -12.87 -23.53
CA SER A 246 0.14 -13.57 -22.94
C SER A 246 0.96 -14.24 -24.04
N ASP A 247 2.25 -14.37 -23.80
CA ASP A 247 3.17 -15.04 -24.73
C ASP A 247 2.93 -16.57 -24.75
N ASP A 248 2.46 -17.12 -23.62
CA ASP A 248 2.13 -18.55 -23.47
C ASP A 248 0.89 -18.78 -22.58
N ILE A 249 0.26 -19.94 -22.70
CA ILE A 249 -0.93 -20.30 -21.91
C ILE A 249 -0.59 -20.71 -20.48
N PRO A 250 0.48 -21.46 -20.17
CA PRO A 250 0.87 -21.75 -18.79
C PRO A 250 1.02 -20.50 -17.92
N SER A 251 1.77 -19.50 -18.36
CA SER A 251 1.94 -18.22 -17.64
C SER A 251 0.60 -17.46 -17.49
N PHE A 252 -0.27 -17.55 -18.51
CA PHE A 252 -1.60 -16.98 -18.40
C PHE A 252 -2.44 -17.67 -17.32
N ILE A 253 -2.40 -19.00 -17.25
CA ILE A 253 -3.07 -19.80 -16.20
C ILE A 253 -2.57 -19.42 -14.81
N GLU A 254 -1.26 -19.29 -14.61
CA GLU A 254 -0.66 -18.88 -13.34
C GLU A 254 -1.16 -17.49 -12.92
N ARG A 255 -1.20 -16.55 -13.84
CA ARG A 255 -1.71 -15.20 -13.58
C ARG A 255 -3.19 -15.20 -13.17
N ILE A 256 -4.03 -15.97 -13.85
CA ILE A 256 -5.45 -16.12 -13.50
C ILE A 256 -5.60 -16.81 -12.15
N GLN A 257 -4.80 -17.83 -11.85
CA GLN A 257 -4.79 -18.52 -10.56
C GLN A 257 -4.35 -17.57 -9.42
N GLY A 258 -3.34 -16.75 -9.67
CA GLY A 258 -2.96 -15.65 -8.75
C GLY A 258 -4.12 -14.70 -8.47
N GLY A 259 -4.89 -14.34 -9.50
CA GLY A 259 -6.10 -13.54 -9.36
C GLY A 259 -7.17 -14.22 -8.49
N VAL A 260 -7.42 -15.52 -8.69
CA VAL A 260 -8.34 -16.30 -7.82
C VAL A 260 -7.89 -16.21 -6.35
N SER A 261 -6.62 -16.55 -6.08
CA SER A 261 -6.06 -16.56 -4.73
C SER A 261 -6.11 -15.16 -4.08
N TYR A 262 -5.89 -14.11 -4.85
CA TYR A 262 -5.97 -12.73 -4.38
C TYR A 262 -7.39 -12.36 -3.94
N PHE A 263 -8.40 -12.59 -4.79
CA PHE A 263 -9.78 -12.22 -4.47
C PHE A 263 -10.37 -13.09 -3.36
N GLU A 264 -10.10 -14.40 -3.34
CA GLU A 264 -10.49 -15.29 -2.25
C GLU A 264 -9.81 -14.91 -0.93
N GLY A 265 -8.52 -14.57 -0.98
CA GLY A 265 -7.78 -14.06 0.17
C GLY A 265 -8.41 -12.78 0.73
N ARG A 266 -8.83 -11.84 -0.12
CA ARG A 266 -9.56 -10.65 0.30
C ARG A 266 -10.91 -10.97 0.95
N LEU A 267 -11.69 -11.88 0.37
CA LEU A 267 -12.98 -12.29 0.94
C LEU A 267 -12.80 -12.92 2.32
N ASN A 268 -11.76 -13.70 2.52
CA ASN A 268 -11.50 -14.43 3.76
C ASN A 268 -10.83 -13.59 4.86
N SER A 269 -10.21 -12.46 4.53
CA SER A 269 -9.47 -11.65 5.50
C SER A 269 -9.93 -10.20 5.57
N HIS A 270 -9.97 -9.48 4.43
CA HIS A 270 -10.25 -8.04 4.43
C HIS A 270 -11.71 -7.72 4.81
N PHE A 271 -12.65 -8.64 4.52
CA PHE A 271 -14.08 -8.47 4.79
C PHE A 271 -14.58 -9.31 5.97
N ASP A 272 -13.68 -9.98 6.68
CA ASP A 272 -14.08 -10.76 7.85
C ASP A 272 -14.53 -9.82 8.97
N THR A 273 -15.80 -9.95 9.35
CA THR A 273 -16.40 -9.19 10.46
C THR A 273 -16.25 -9.91 11.81
N THR A 274 -15.61 -11.07 11.86
CA THR A 274 -15.51 -11.93 13.05
C THR A 274 -14.15 -11.88 13.73
N THR A 275 -13.09 -11.65 12.99
CA THR A 275 -11.71 -11.53 13.53
C THR A 275 -11.39 -10.11 13.99
N HIS A 276 -10.51 -10.02 14.98
CA HIS A 276 -10.11 -8.76 15.64
C HIS A 276 -9.11 -7.95 14.85
#